data_91eeda958e2899e5a353d946c44cb763
#
_entry.id   91eeda958e2899e5a353d946c44cb763
#
_cell.length_a   1.000
_cell.length_b   1.000
_cell.length_c   1.000
_cell.angle_alpha   90.00
_cell.angle_beta   90.00
_cell.angle_gamma   90.00
#
_symmetry.space_group_name_H-M   'P 1'
#
loop_
_entity.id
_entity.type
_entity.pdbx_description
1 polymer ?
#
loop_
_entity_poly.entity_id
_entity_poly.type
_entity_poly.pdbx_seq_one_letter_code
_entity_poly.pdbx_strand_id
1 'polypeptide(L)'
;MVASLCACGASNDAADNAAQTEETTDAASDEATDAATDAATDEATDETADAADKAGVMPAIAKEDIKVGVIHIGDPATGSGYSYAHDQGIVGMQQTLGLSDDQIVRKLNVDDGDTTAIENAMLECVEEGCNIIFATSWGYMDTCEQLAAEYPDVIFSHATGYKSNGTNFNNYFGRIYQARYLAGIAAGMKTTTNKLGYVSAMGQENSECTGGINAFAMGAYSVNPDCEVYVKVTNSWYDPEGETQAAQALIDAGCDVIAQHCDTPNPQLAAEQAGVFGVGYNSDMSKDAPKAAITSVMWDWSAYYTQAVESVINGTWDGSNYFGGMSDGLVNIAPLADFAAEGTQEAIDEATAKIESGDWDVFDGVIETNDGSTVGTEGEHMADADITGNMNWYFKNVVVK
;
A
#
# COMPACT_ATOMS: atom_id res chain seq x y z
N MET A 1 -27.38 29.15 -45.16
CA MET A 1 -27.18 30.61 -45.38
C MET A 1 -26.18 31.07 -44.35
N VAL A 2 -25.02 31.34 -44.86
CA VAL A 2 -24.15 32.52 -44.67
C VAL A 2 -23.59 32.64 -43.28
N ALA A 3 -22.36 32.23 -43.00
CA ALA A 3 -21.04 32.76 -43.35
C ALA A 3 -20.78 34.14 -42.67
N SER A 4 -19.72 34.23 -41.87
CA SER A 4 -18.47 34.94 -42.12
C SER A 4 -17.76 35.19 -40.80
N LEU A 5 -16.55 34.69 -40.54
CA LEU A 5 -15.22 35.16 -40.90
C LEU A 5 -14.89 36.59 -40.45
N CYS A 6 -13.83 36.65 -39.62
CA CYS A 6 -12.57 37.40 -39.76
C CYS A 6 -11.93 37.51 -38.36
N ALA A 7 -10.79 36.99 -38.03
CA ALA A 7 -9.42 37.01 -38.53
C ALA A 7 -8.64 38.29 -38.18
N CYS A 8 -7.38 38.03 -37.76
CA CYS A 8 -6.19 38.90 -37.72
C CYS A 8 -6.02 39.76 -36.45
N GLY A 9 -4.84 39.85 -35.87
CA GLY A 9 -3.45 39.47 -36.17
C GLY A 9 -2.57 39.96 -35.04
N ALA A 10 -1.59 39.25 -34.75
CA ALA A 10 -0.15 39.36 -34.83
C ALA A 10 0.45 40.72 -34.42
N SER A 11 1.39 40.68 -33.53
CA SER A 11 2.83 40.73 -33.69
C SER A 11 3.54 41.21 -32.44
N ASN A 12 4.53 40.46 -32.06
CA ASN A 12 5.95 40.77 -31.82
C ASN A 12 6.29 42.04 -31.05
N ASP A 13 7.12 41.87 -30.00
CA ASP A 13 8.55 42.13 -30.11
C ASP A 13 9.32 41.66 -28.88
N ALA A 14 10.49 41.11 -29.17
CA ALA A 14 11.55 40.72 -28.29
C ALA A 14 12.46 41.92 -27.94
N ALA A 15 13.15 41.82 -26.80
CA ALA A 15 14.50 42.33 -26.56
C ALA A 15 14.91 41.91 -25.15
N ASP A 16 15.74 40.92 -24.96
CA ASP A 16 17.21 40.97 -24.94
C ASP A 16 17.77 42.01 -23.97
N ASN A 17 18.38 41.59 -22.88
CA ASN A 17 19.69 42.08 -22.48
C ASN A 17 20.42 41.11 -21.55
N ALA A 18 21.63 40.82 -21.96
CA ALA A 18 22.61 39.92 -21.35
C ALA A 18 23.57 40.66 -20.43
N ALA A 19 24.19 39.88 -19.58
CA ALA A 19 25.55 39.90 -19.04
C ALA A 19 25.96 40.98 -18.02
N GLN A 20 26.52 40.57 -16.92
CA GLN A 20 27.97 40.50 -16.68
C GLN A 20 28.29 39.99 -15.27
N THR A 21 29.11 39.00 -15.27
CA THR A 21 30.17 38.54 -14.38
C THR A 21 30.87 39.61 -13.52
N GLU A 22 31.26 39.23 -12.29
CA GLU A 22 32.65 39.40 -11.81
C GLU A 22 32.93 38.52 -10.57
N GLU A 23 34.04 37.82 -10.68
CA GLU A 23 34.77 37.07 -9.66
C GLU A 23 35.48 38.00 -8.66
N THR A 24 35.78 37.49 -7.45
CA THR A 24 37.09 37.57 -6.75
C THR A 24 37.04 36.65 -5.53
N THR A 25 37.74 35.54 -5.48
CA THR A 25 39.06 35.20 -4.93
C THR A 25 39.41 35.92 -3.60
N ASP A 26 39.71 35.24 -2.52
CA ASP A 26 40.96 34.60 -2.10
C ASP A 26 40.89 34.12 -0.63
N ALA A 27 41.31 32.96 -0.38
CA ALA A 27 42.50 32.35 0.24
C ALA A 27 42.50 32.27 1.79
N ALA A 28 42.53 31.05 2.24
CA ALA A 28 43.53 30.25 2.96
C ALA A 28 43.96 30.70 4.37
N SER A 29 43.98 29.80 5.29
CA SER A 29 45.10 29.04 5.90
C SER A 29 44.66 28.41 7.22
N ASP A 30 44.82 27.07 7.34
CA ASP A 30 45.82 26.35 8.14
C ASP A 30 45.76 26.60 9.66
N GLU A 31 45.60 25.57 10.42
CA GLU A 31 46.60 24.61 10.91
C GLU A 31 45.96 23.51 11.77
N ALA A 32 46.55 22.34 11.64
CA ALA A 32 46.35 21.11 12.37
C ALA A 32 46.98 21.15 13.77
N THR A 33 46.57 20.24 14.62
CA THR A 33 47.33 19.35 15.52
C THR A 33 46.35 18.65 16.43
N ASP A 34 46.38 17.43 16.64
CA ASP A 34 47.24 16.28 16.84
C ASP A 34 46.63 15.42 17.98
N ALA A 35 46.48 14.18 17.65
CA ALA A 35 46.48 12.94 18.37
C ALA A 35 46.30 12.88 19.91
N ALA A 36 45.47 11.93 20.35
CA ALA A 36 45.94 10.78 21.16
C ALA A 36 44.86 9.72 21.33
N THR A 37 45.23 8.53 20.94
CA THR A 37 44.76 7.20 21.28
C THR A 37 44.41 7.03 22.76
N ASP A 38 43.29 6.33 23.08
CA ASP A 38 43.42 5.20 23.98
C ASP A 38 42.34 4.15 23.78
N ALA A 39 42.71 2.93 24.13
CA ALA A 39 42.17 1.65 23.69
C ALA A 39 40.94 1.16 24.45
N ALA A 40 40.15 0.42 23.69
CA ALA A 40 39.36 -0.79 24.02
C ALA A 40 38.99 -1.11 25.50
N THR A 41 37.70 -1.29 25.71
CA THR A 41 37.22 -2.53 26.36
C THR A 41 35.88 -2.92 25.80
N ASP A 42 35.87 -4.09 25.25
CA ASP A 42 34.78 -4.95 24.84
C ASP A 42 33.92 -5.29 26.07
N GLU A 43 32.68 -4.87 26.11
CA GLU A 43 31.64 -5.49 26.92
C GLU A 43 30.40 -5.64 26.06
N ALA A 44 30.21 -6.86 25.59
CA ALA A 44 28.95 -7.34 25.07
C ALA A 44 27.90 -7.23 26.18
N THR A 45 27.06 -6.23 26.14
CA THR A 45 25.83 -6.21 26.93
C THR A 45 24.71 -6.82 26.10
N ASP A 46 24.28 -7.96 26.58
CA ASP A 46 23.02 -8.65 26.32
C ASP A 46 21.85 -7.65 26.38
N GLU A 47 21.36 -7.19 25.25
CA GLU A 47 20.14 -6.38 25.17
C GLU A 47 18.92 -7.28 24.99
N THR A 48 18.61 -8.07 25.99
CA THR A 48 17.26 -8.38 26.37
C THR A 48 16.83 -7.33 27.39
N ALA A 49 16.51 -6.15 26.93
CA ALA A 49 16.02 -5.09 27.79
C ALA A 49 14.72 -4.54 27.26
N ASP A 50 13.68 -4.85 28.04
CA ASP A 50 12.73 -3.87 28.51
C ASP A 50 12.07 -2.99 27.42
N ALA A 51 10.95 -3.47 26.90
CA ALA A 51 9.84 -2.60 26.49
C ALA A 51 9.25 -1.93 27.74
N ALA A 52 10.07 -1.19 28.50
CA ALA A 52 9.65 -0.41 29.64
C ALA A 52 9.15 0.96 29.15
N ASP A 53 7.82 1.17 29.26
CA ASP A 53 7.13 2.43 29.50
C ASP A 53 7.75 3.70 28.86
N LYS A 54 7.74 3.81 27.54
CA LYS A 54 7.70 5.14 26.94
C LYS A 54 6.28 5.66 27.11
N ALA A 55 6.09 6.67 27.97
CA ALA A 55 4.84 7.42 27.99
C ALA A 55 4.55 7.93 26.57
N GLY A 56 3.34 7.68 26.09
CA GLY A 56 2.90 8.19 24.80
C GLY A 56 2.78 9.70 24.76
N VAL A 57 2.56 10.24 23.59
CA VAL A 57 2.32 11.69 23.36
C VAL A 57 0.87 12.10 23.61
N MET A 58 -0.03 11.11 23.75
CA MET A 58 -1.45 11.31 24.08
C MET A 58 -1.79 10.65 25.42
N PRO A 59 -2.74 11.21 26.21
CA PRO A 59 -3.15 10.61 27.45
C PRO A 59 -3.85 9.26 27.23
N ALA A 60 -3.70 8.32 28.18
CA ALA A 60 -4.42 7.08 28.19
C ALA A 60 -5.93 7.29 28.31
N ILE A 61 -6.70 6.50 27.57
CA ILE A 61 -8.17 6.44 27.63
C ILE A 61 -8.56 5.08 28.22
N ALA A 62 -9.35 5.06 29.27
CA ALA A 62 -9.80 3.80 29.86
C ALA A 62 -10.57 2.96 28.83
N LYS A 63 -10.38 1.64 28.88
CA LYS A 63 -10.99 0.73 27.88
C LYS A 63 -12.51 0.87 27.78
N GLU A 64 -13.18 1.10 28.90
CA GLU A 64 -14.62 1.32 28.98
C GLU A 64 -15.08 2.64 28.34
N ASP A 65 -14.17 3.62 28.21
CA ASP A 65 -14.45 4.96 27.71
C ASP A 65 -13.95 5.15 26.26
N ILE A 66 -13.08 4.23 25.73
CA ILE A 66 -12.56 4.33 24.36
C ILE A 66 -13.68 4.24 23.34
N LYS A 67 -13.67 5.12 22.36
CA LYS A 67 -14.57 5.11 21.22
C LYS A 67 -13.80 5.26 19.93
N VAL A 68 -14.05 4.36 18.99
CA VAL A 68 -13.32 4.23 17.72
C VAL A 68 -14.22 4.63 16.57
N GLY A 69 -13.83 5.63 15.81
CA GLY A 69 -14.46 5.98 14.53
C GLY A 69 -13.76 5.28 13.36
N VAL A 70 -14.53 4.90 12.35
CA VAL A 70 -13.98 4.46 11.06
C VAL A 70 -14.80 5.04 9.92
N ILE A 71 -14.11 5.56 8.90
CA ILE A 71 -14.72 6.19 7.74
C ILE A 71 -14.37 5.39 6.51
N HIS A 72 -15.39 4.79 5.86
CA HIS A 72 -15.28 3.95 4.68
C HIS A 72 -15.73 4.68 3.42
N ILE A 73 -14.98 4.53 2.32
CA ILE A 73 -15.36 5.04 0.98
C ILE A 73 -16.54 4.28 0.39
N GLY A 74 -16.77 3.03 0.78
CA GLY A 74 -17.86 2.19 0.32
C GLY A 74 -18.64 1.54 1.47
N ASP A 75 -19.52 0.63 1.11
CA ASP A 75 -20.30 -0.16 2.06
C ASP A 75 -19.64 -1.54 2.28
N PRO A 76 -19.13 -1.86 3.48
CA PRO A 76 -18.56 -3.16 3.80
C PRO A 76 -19.52 -4.33 3.61
N ALA A 77 -20.85 -4.08 3.59
CA ALA A 77 -21.86 -5.13 3.36
C ALA A 77 -21.76 -5.79 1.98
N THR A 78 -20.95 -5.26 1.07
CA THR A 78 -20.60 -5.91 -0.20
C THR A 78 -19.95 -7.29 -0.01
N GLY A 79 -19.25 -7.49 1.12
CA GLY A 79 -18.64 -8.78 1.49
C GLY A 79 -17.30 -9.07 0.85
N SER A 80 -16.77 -8.15 0.02
CA SER A 80 -15.43 -8.21 -0.59
C SER A 80 -14.91 -6.80 -0.89
N GLY A 81 -13.62 -6.67 -1.24
CA GLY A 81 -12.98 -5.43 -1.62
C GLY A 81 -12.42 -4.60 -0.46
N TYR A 82 -12.03 -3.37 -0.75
CA TYR A 82 -11.25 -2.51 0.14
C TYR A 82 -11.97 -2.15 1.44
N SER A 83 -13.17 -1.55 1.36
CA SER A 83 -13.93 -1.16 2.56
C SER A 83 -14.32 -2.37 3.43
N TYR A 84 -14.61 -3.52 2.81
CA TYR A 84 -14.84 -4.77 3.52
C TYR A 84 -13.60 -5.24 4.29
N ALA A 85 -12.41 -5.20 3.67
CA ALA A 85 -11.17 -5.60 4.34
C ALA A 85 -10.87 -4.71 5.56
N HIS A 86 -11.04 -3.39 5.43
CA HIS A 86 -10.89 -2.46 6.56
C HIS A 86 -11.91 -2.74 7.68
N ASP A 87 -13.18 -2.97 7.33
CA ASP A 87 -14.20 -3.27 8.36
C ASP A 87 -13.95 -4.61 9.07
N GLN A 88 -13.46 -5.63 8.34
CA GLN A 88 -13.03 -6.89 8.97
C GLN A 88 -11.88 -6.64 9.96
N GLY A 89 -10.96 -5.74 9.65
CA GLY A 89 -9.93 -5.28 10.59
C GLY A 89 -10.51 -4.63 11.86
N ILE A 90 -11.52 -3.77 11.70
CA ILE A 90 -12.24 -3.18 12.86
C ILE A 90 -12.94 -4.27 13.67
N VAL A 91 -13.61 -5.23 13.03
CA VAL A 91 -14.24 -6.36 13.73
C VAL A 91 -13.21 -7.22 14.47
N GLY A 92 -12.06 -7.51 13.85
CA GLY A 92 -10.97 -8.25 14.48
C GLY A 92 -10.40 -7.52 15.69
N MET A 93 -10.14 -6.23 15.59
CA MET A 93 -9.70 -5.37 16.70
C MET A 93 -10.74 -5.35 17.83
N GLN A 94 -12.03 -5.14 17.49
CA GLN A 94 -13.14 -5.12 18.44
C GLN A 94 -13.21 -6.43 19.24
N GLN A 95 -13.09 -7.57 18.56
CA GLN A 95 -13.08 -8.90 19.19
C GLN A 95 -11.87 -9.10 20.08
N THR A 96 -10.67 -8.77 19.59
CA THR A 96 -9.40 -8.94 20.31
C THR A 96 -9.38 -8.11 21.59
N LEU A 97 -9.79 -6.85 21.50
CA LEU A 97 -9.82 -5.94 22.65
C LEU A 97 -11.09 -6.12 23.50
N GLY A 98 -12.10 -6.87 23.03
CA GLY A 98 -13.38 -7.08 23.73
C GLY A 98 -14.14 -5.76 23.92
N LEU A 99 -14.20 -4.93 22.87
CA LEU A 99 -14.99 -3.71 22.83
C LEU A 99 -16.43 -4.03 22.45
N SER A 100 -17.38 -3.23 22.97
CA SER A 100 -18.80 -3.35 22.64
C SER A 100 -19.15 -2.62 21.33
N ASP A 101 -20.30 -2.92 20.75
CA ASP A 101 -20.75 -2.34 19.47
C ASP A 101 -20.95 -0.81 19.58
N ASP A 102 -21.34 -0.29 20.73
CA ASP A 102 -21.54 1.14 20.99
C ASP A 102 -20.23 1.92 21.12
N GLN A 103 -19.10 1.23 21.20
CA GLN A 103 -17.77 1.84 21.14
C GLN A 103 -17.23 1.99 19.70
N ILE A 104 -17.94 1.49 18.68
CA ILE A 104 -17.52 1.56 17.29
C ILE A 104 -18.50 2.40 16.46
N VAL A 105 -18.02 3.50 15.92
CA VAL A 105 -18.77 4.40 15.05
C VAL A 105 -18.33 4.21 13.60
N ARG A 106 -19.26 3.84 12.72
CA ARG A 106 -18.99 3.62 11.29
C ARG A 106 -19.64 4.71 10.45
N LYS A 107 -18.87 5.34 9.57
CA LYS A 107 -19.37 6.22 8.50
C LYS A 107 -19.11 5.52 7.17
N LEU A 108 -20.16 5.32 6.39
CA LEU A 108 -20.14 4.51 5.17
C LEU A 108 -20.43 5.37 3.94
N ASN A 109 -19.87 4.95 2.78
CA ASN A 109 -20.10 5.62 1.49
C ASN A 109 -19.70 7.11 1.52
N VAL A 110 -18.60 7.43 2.18
CA VAL A 110 -18.04 8.77 2.20
C VAL A 110 -17.15 8.93 0.98
N ASP A 111 -17.60 9.72 0.00
CA ASP A 111 -16.85 9.98 -1.24
C ASP A 111 -15.56 10.73 -0.91
N ASP A 112 -14.41 10.16 -1.26
CA ASP A 112 -13.09 10.72 -0.96
C ASP A 112 -12.70 11.89 -1.88
N GLY A 113 -13.50 12.19 -2.88
CA GLY A 113 -13.45 13.40 -3.69
C GLY A 113 -14.32 14.56 -3.17
N ASP A 114 -15.21 14.31 -2.20
CA ASP A 114 -16.10 15.31 -1.59
C ASP A 114 -15.59 15.76 -0.22
N THR A 115 -14.79 16.83 -0.20
CA THR A 115 -14.22 17.40 1.04
C THR A 115 -15.28 17.72 2.10
N THR A 116 -16.48 18.15 1.68
CA THR A 116 -17.57 18.47 2.62
C THR A 116 -18.14 17.20 3.27
N ALA A 117 -18.32 16.15 2.49
CA ALA A 117 -18.78 14.84 3.03
C ALA A 117 -17.74 14.25 3.99
N ILE A 118 -16.46 14.35 3.66
CA ILE A 118 -15.35 13.89 4.49
C ILE A 118 -15.32 14.63 5.82
N GLU A 119 -15.33 15.97 5.79
CA GLU A 119 -15.31 16.82 6.98
C GLU A 119 -16.51 16.52 7.89
N ASN A 120 -17.72 16.46 7.33
CA ASN A 120 -18.92 16.15 8.09
C ASN A 120 -18.83 14.77 8.77
N ALA A 121 -18.37 13.72 8.06
CA ALA A 121 -18.24 12.38 8.62
C ALA A 121 -17.23 12.33 9.77
N MET A 122 -16.10 13.05 9.67
CA MET A 122 -15.11 13.16 10.74
C MET A 122 -15.64 13.93 11.94
N LEU A 123 -16.29 15.08 11.70
CA LEU A 123 -16.90 15.89 12.77
C LEU A 123 -18.00 15.13 13.51
N GLU A 124 -18.83 14.35 12.79
CA GLU A 124 -19.81 13.48 13.44
C GLU A 124 -19.15 12.44 14.36
N CYS A 125 -18.00 11.85 13.96
CA CYS A 125 -17.25 10.94 14.83
C CYS A 125 -16.73 11.69 16.08
N VAL A 126 -16.22 12.92 15.92
CA VAL A 126 -15.77 13.76 17.03
C VAL A 126 -16.95 14.08 17.97
N GLU A 127 -18.10 14.49 17.42
CA GLU A 127 -19.32 14.80 18.20
C GLU A 127 -19.87 13.58 18.95
N GLU A 128 -19.73 12.38 18.37
CA GLU A 128 -20.08 11.11 19.01
C GLU A 128 -19.07 10.69 20.10
N GLY A 129 -17.98 11.43 20.26
CA GLY A 129 -16.95 11.22 21.29
C GLY A 129 -15.89 10.20 20.93
N CYS A 130 -15.60 9.99 19.64
CA CYS A 130 -14.50 9.13 19.22
C CYS A 130 -13.15 9.70 19.67
N ASN A 131 -12.31 8.85 20.24
CA ASN A 131 -10.95 9.19 20.68
C ASN A 131 -9.90 8.95 19.59
N ILE A 132 -10.16 7.98 18.72
CA ILE A 132 -9.37 7.68 17.53
C ILE A 132 -10.30 7.45 16.35
N ILE A 133 -9.96 8.02 15.20
CA ILE A 133 -10.72 7.93 13.95
C ILE A 133 -9.81 7.38 12.85
N PHE A 134 -10.15 6.20 12.33
CA PHE A 134 -9.47 5.60 11.17
C PHE A 134 -10.11 6.12 9.88
N ALA A 135 -9.34 6.88 9.12
CA ALA A 135 -9.73 7.45 7.84
C ALA A 135 -9.13 6.62 6.70
N THR A 136 -9.94 5.82 6.01
CA THR A 136 -9.46 4.71 5.20
C THR A 136 -9.24 5.05 3.71
N SER A 137 -9.11 6.32 3.32
CA SER A 137 -8.83 6.68 1.92
C SER A 137 -7.86 7.82 1.77
N TRP A 138 -7.11 7.81 0.66
CA TRP A 138 -6.16 8.85 0.28
C TRP A 138 -6.75 10.26 0.33
N GLY A 139 -7.97 10.45 -0.20
CA GLY A 139 -8.62 11.75 -0.27
C GLY A 139 -8.97 12.35 1.09
N TYR A 140 -8.87 11.59 2.18
CA TYR A 140 -9.16 12.07 3.53
C TYR A 140 -7.99 12.78 4.20
N MET A 141 -6.78 12.72 3.61
CA MET A 141 -5.52 13.16 4.23
C MET A 141 -5.53 14.62 4.67
N ASP A 142 -5.94 15.53 3.80
CA ASP A 142 -5.90 16.99 4.08
C ASP A 142 -6.92 17.37 5.16
N THR A 143 -8.08 16.73 5.17
CA THR A 143 -9.10 16.92 6.21
C THR A 143 -8.63 16.36 7.55
N CYS A 144 -7.96 15.20 7.57
CA CYS A 144 -7.33 14.67 8.79
C CYS A 144 -6.31 15.66 9.38
N GLU A 145 -5.42 16.21 8.54
CA GLU A 145 -4.42 17.20 8.97
C GLU A 145 -5.07 18.44 9.58
N GLN A 146 -6.11 18.99 8.92
CA GLN A 146 -6.85 20.14 9.40
C GLN A 146 -7.52 19.85 10.74
N LEU A 147 -8.31 18.79 10.83
CA LEU A 147 -9.09 18.47 12.03
C LEU A 147 -8.20 18.01 13.20
N ALA A 148 -7.06 17.38 12.94
CA ALA A 148 -6.10 17.07 14.00
C ALA A 148 -5.55 18.33 14.69
N ALA A 149 -5.39 19.42 13.94
CA ALA A 149 -4.98 20.71 14.53
C ALA A 149 -6.12 21.38 15.32
N GLU A 150 -7.37 21.18 14.92
CA GLU A 150 -8.56 21.76 15.59
C GLU A 150 -8.98 20.96 16.83
N TYR A 151 -8.77 19.62 16.80
CA TYR A 151 -9.16 18.67 17.87
C TYR A 151 -7.95 17.93 18.42
N PRO A 152 -7.06 18.58 19.18
CA PRO A 152 -5.79 17.99 19.63
C PRO A 152 -5.95 16.80 20.57
N ASP A 153 -7.13 16.58 21.14
CA ASP A 153 -7.44 15.45 22.02
C ASP A 153 -8.01 14.22 21.26
N VAL A 154 -8.19 14.32 19.93
CA VAL A 154 -8.67 13.24 19.07
C VAL A 154 -7.55 12.79 18.12
N ILE A 155 -7.35 11.50 18.00
CA ILE A 155 -6.36 10.92 17.09
C ILE A 155 -7.01 10.68 15.73
N PHE A 156 -6.38 11.18 14.66
CA PHE A 156 -6.72 10.91 13.27
C PHE A 156 -5.66 10.01 12.66
N SER A 157 -6.00 8.75 12.42
CA SER A 157 -5.10 7.77 11.83
C SER A 157 -5.52 7.51 10.38
N HIS A 158 -4.68 7.93 9.44
CA HIS A 158 -5.01 8.00 8.02
C HIS A 158 -4.34 6.89 7.22
N ALA A 159 -5.10 6.14 6.43
CA ALA A 159 -4.58 5.11 5.53
C ALA A 159 -4.02 5.71 4.23
N THR A 160 -2.98 5.09 3.67
CA THR A 160 -2.43 5.35 2.33
C THR A 160 -1.73 6.71 2.13
N GLY A 161 -1.80 7.63 3.08
CA GLY A 161 -1.19 8.95 2.97
C GLY A 161 0.30 9.00 3.33
N TYR A 162 0.81 10.22 3.45
CA TYR A 162 2.21 10.47 3.83
C TYR A 162 2.35 11.57 4.89
N LYS A 163 1.27 12.31 5.20
CA LYS A 163 1.29 13.38 6.20
C LYS A 163 1.15 12.83 7.60
N SER A 164 1.78 13.50 8.55
CA SER A 164 1.66 13.24 9.98
C SER A 164 2.14 14.45 10.78
N ASN A 165 1.79 14.52 12.07
CA ASN A 165 2.27 15.59 12.95
C ASN A 165 3.06 15.07 14.18
N GLY A 166 3.24 13.74 14.28
CA GLY A 166 3.99 13.12 15.37
C GLY A 166 3.28 13.17 16.73
N THR A 167 1.97 13.49 16.76
CA THR A 167 1.15 13.52 17.98
C THR A 167 -0.18 12.84 17.77
N ASN A 168 -1.19 13.56 17.30
CA ASN A 168 -2.56 13.05 17.09
C ASN A 168 -2.93 12.85 15.62
N PHE A 169 -1.98 12.91 14.71
CA PHE A 169 -2.16 12.57 13.29
C PHE A 169 -0.98 11.76 12.78
N ASN A 170 -1.25 10.54 12.36
CA ASN A 170 -0.29 9.68 11.69
C ASN A 170 -0.87 9.11 10.39
N ASN A 171 -0.01 8.50 9.59
CA ASN A 171 -0.47 7.62 8.52
C ASN A 171 -0.07 6.17 8.78
N TYR A 172 -0.85 5.25 8.18
CA TYR A 172 -0.56 3.84 8.20
C TYR A 172 -0.80 3.22 6.83
N PHE A 173 0.07 2.30 6.46
CA PHE A 173 -0.10 1.46 5.29
C PHE A 173 0.76 0.18 5.46
N GLY A 174 1.00 -0.56 4.38
CA GLY A 174 1.77 -1.79 4.52
C GLY A 174 2.45 -2.29 3.26
N ARG A 175 3.35 -3.25 3.47
CA ARG A 175 4.18 -3.92 2.46
C ARG A 175 3.39 -4.98 1.70
N ILE A 176 2.26 -4.59 1.09
CA ILE A 176 1.41 -5.52 0.33
C ILE A 176 2.16 -6.20 -0.81
N TYR A 177 3.23 -5.59 -1.29
CA TYR A 177 4.11 -6.15 -2.30
C TYR A 177 4.71 -7.50 -1.88
N GLN A 178 4.90 -7.75 -0.57
CA GLN A 178 5.37 -9.04 -0.06
C GLN A 178 4.37 -10.17 -0.39
N ALA A 179 3.09 -9.96 -0.08
CA ALA A 179 2.04 -10.91 -0.44
C ALA A 179 1.82 -11.01 -1.97
N ARG A 180 2.05 -9.90 -2.71
CA ARG A 180 2.03 -9.90 -4.18
C ARG A 180 3.10 -10.81 -4.77
N TYR A 181 4.30 -10.83 -4.19
CA TYR A 181 5.37 -11.72 -4.60
C TYR A 181 4.96 -13.20 -4.44
N LEU A 182 4.37 -13.56 -3.31
CA LEU A 182 3.88 -14.93 -3.06
C LEU A 182 2.77 -15.32 -4.04
N ALA A 183 1.85 -14.40 -4.31
CA ALA A 183 0.79 -14.62 -5.29
C ALA A 183 1.35 -14.75 -6.72
N GLY A 184 2.44 -14.04 -7.03
CA GLY A 184 3.20 -14.20 -8.26
C GLY A 184 3.79 -15.60 -8.41
N ILE A 185 4.36 -16.17 -7.33
CA ILE A 185 4.82 -17.58 -7.32
C ILE A 185 3.66 -18.51 -7.70
N ALA A 186 2.49 -18.36 -7.06
CA ALA A 186 1.33 -19.20 -7.34
C ALA A 186 0.88 -19.10 -8.81
N ALA A 187 0.87 -17.90 -9.37
CA ALA A 187 0.51 -17.63 -10.75
C ALA A 187 1.55 -18.20 -11.74
N GLY A 188 2.85 -18.00 -11.48
CA GLY A 188 3.95 -18.47 -12.31
C GLY A 188 4.05 -19.99 -12.40
N MET A 189 3.72 -20.69 -11.28
CA MET A 189 3.63 -22.16 -11.26
C MET A 189 2.37 -22.68 -11.93
N LYS A 190 1.29 -21.89 -11.94
CA LYS A 190 -0.01 -22.32 -12.50
C LYS A 190 -0.14 -22.11 -13.99
N THR A 191 0.46 -21.06 -14.55
CA THR A 191 0.30 -20.73 -15.97
C THR A 191 0.80 -21.85 -16.88
N THR A 192 0.11 -22.05 -17.99
CA THR A 192 0.49 -22.96 -19.07
C THR A 192 0.85 -22.22 -20.36
N THR A 193 0.46 -20.96 -20.45
CA THR A 193 0.73 -20.09 -21.61
C THR A 193 1.95 -19.19 -21.42
N ASN A 194 2.51 -19.14 -20.21
CA ASN A 194 3.53 -18.19 -19.78
C ASN A 194 3.08 -16.71 -19.91
N LYS A 195 1.76 -16.47 -19.97
CA LYS A 195 1.19 -15.12 -20.03
C LYS A 195 0.28 -14.90 -18.85
N LEU A 196 0.68 -14.02 -17.98
CA LEU A 196 -0.08 -13.58 -16.82
C LEU A 196 -0.71 -12.23 -17.11
N GLY A 197 -1.96 -12.04 -16.75
CA GLY A 197 -2.66 -10.76 -16.84
C GLY A 197 -2.68 -10.06 -15.49
N TYR A 198 -2.57 -8.74 -15.50
CA TYR A 198 -2.67 -7.91 -14.30
C TYR A 198 -3.56 -6.71 -14.58
N VAL A 199 -4.72 -6.67 -13.94
CA VAL A 199 -5.64 -5.51 -13.97
C VAL A 199 -5.24 -4.56 -12.87
N SER A 200 -4.76 -3.37 -13.24
CA SER A 200 -4.25 -2.37 -12.31
C SER A 200 -5.15 -1.13 -12.27
N ALA A 201 -5.44 -0.62 -11.07
CA ALA A 201 -6.17 0.63 -10.91
C ALA A 201 -5.43 1.81 -11.50
N MET A 202 -4.12 1.93 -11.23
CA MET A 202 -3.27 3.04 -11.69
C MET A 202 -2.06 2.52 -12.48
N GLY A 203 -1.43 3.42 -13.22
CA GLY A 203 -0.24 3.15 -14.00
C GLY A 203 1.05 3.39 -13.24
N GLN A 204 2.13 3.59 -14.02
CA GLN A 204 3.50 3.73 -13.51
C GLN A 204 3.71 4.96 -12.60
N GLU A 205 2.81 5.93 -12.67
CA GLU A 205 2.81 7.13 -11.83
C GLU A 205 2.40 6.87 -10.38
N ASN A 206 1.82 5.69 -10.10
CA ASN A 206 1.41 5.29 -8.75
C ASN A 206 2.35 4.19 -8.23
N SER A 207 3.17 4.53 -7.22
CA SER A 207 4.18 3.61 -6.67
C SER A 207 3.58 2.36 -6.02
N GLU A 208 2.38 2.45 -5.44
CA GLU A 208 1.68 1.30 -4.84
C GLU A 208 1.33 0.27 -5.91
N CYS A 209 0.65 0.69 -6.99
CA CYS A 209 0.30 -0.20 -8.09
C CYS A 209 1.54 -0.75 -8.79
N THR A 210 2.54 0.11 -9.04
CA THR A 210 3.79 -0.30 -9.68
C THR A 210 4.58 -1.30 -8.83
N GLY A 211 4.64 -1.07 -7.51
CA GLY A 211 5.23 -2.01 -6.56
C GLY A 211 4.51 -3.36 -6.55
N GLY A 212 3.18 -3.33 -6.58
CA GLY A 212 2.37 -4.56 -6.66
C GLY A 212 2.58 -5.35 -7.96
N ILE A 213 2.63 -4.66 -9.10
CA ILE A 213 2.93 -5.27 -10.41
C ILE A 213 4.34 -5.90 -10.41
N ASN A 214 5.33 -5.14 -9.95
CA ASN A 214 6.72 -5.59 -9.93
C ASN A 214 6.91 -6.80 -9.02
N ALA A 215 6.38 -6.76 -7.81
CA ALA A 215 6.49 -7.86 -6.86
C ALA A 215 5.82 -9.13 -7.39
N PHE A 216 4.61 -9.02 -7.97
CA PHE A 216 3.93 -10.13 -8.61
C PHE A 216 4.76 -10.70 -9.79
N ALA A 217 5.30 -9.83 -10.62
CA ALA A 217 6.12 -10.22 -11.77
C ALA A 217 7.43 -10.90 -11.34
N MET A 218 8.08 -10.41 -10.27
CA MET A 218 9.28 -11.00 -9.69
C MET A 218 9.00 -12.36 -9.08
N GLY A 219 7.88 -12.51 -8.35
CA GLY A 219 7.44 -13.79 -7.80
C GLY A 219 7.17 -14.82 -8.89
N ALA A 220 6.47 -14.45 -9.95
CA ALA A 220 6.22 -15.32 -11.09
C ALA A 220 7.52 -15.71 -11.80
N TYR A 221 8.40 -14.75 -12.04
CA TYR A 221 9.70 -14.97 -12.69
C TYR A 221 10.62 -15.89 -11.87
N SER A 222 10.57 -15.84 -10.57
CA SER A 222 11.42 -16.66 -9.69
C SER A 222 11.22 -18.16 -9.88
N VAL A 223 10.01 -18.58 -10.27
CA VAL A 223 9.63 -19.98 -10.49
C VAL A 223 9.42 -20.32 -11.97
N ASN A 224 9.17 -19.32 -12.82
CA ASN A 224 8.96 -19.48 -14.26
C ASN A 224 9.59 -18.29 -15.02
N PRO A 225 10.89 -18.37 -15.37
CA PRO A 225 11.59 -17.28 -16.06
C PRO A 225 11.07 -16.97 -17.48
N ASP A 226 10.26 -17.85 -18.06
CA ASP A 226 9.68 -17.65 -19.39
C ASP A 226 8.36 -16.88 -19.37
N CYS A 227 7.82 -16.56 -18.17
CA CYS A 227 6.54 -15.87 -18.07
C CYS A 227 6.67 -14.34 -18.27
N GLU A 228 5.63 -13.77 -18.88
CA GLU A 228 5.44 -12.34 -19.06
C GLU A 228 4.17 -11.88 -18.32
N VAL A 229 4.21 -10.70 -17.69
CA VAL A 229 3.07 -10.08 -17.03
C VAL A 229 2.53 -8.94 -17.87
N TYR A 230 1.34 -9.12 -18.43
CA TYR A 230 0.64 -8.15 -19.27
C TYR A 230 -0.26 -7.27 -18.39
N VAL A 231 -0.04 -5.96 -18.41
CA VAL A 231 -0.76 -5.00 -17.57
C VAL A 231 -1.81 -4.24 -18.37
N LYS A 232 -3.01 -4.11 -17.79
CA LYS A 232 -4.06 -3.20 -18.22
C LYS A 232 -4.45 -2.28 -17.07
N VAL A 233 -4.43 -0.97 -17.35
CA VAL A 233 -4.75 0.09 -16.38
C VAL A 233 -6.16 0.57 -16.60
N THR A 234 -6.96 0.67 -15.52
CA THR A 234 -8.35 1.16 -15.56
C THR A 234 -8.45 2.65 -15.26
N ASN A 235 -7.42 3.26 -14.66
CA ASN A 235 -7.40 4.62 -14.11
C ASN A 235 -8.50 4.86 -13.06
N SER A 236 -8.88 3.80 -12.34
CA SER A 236 -9.87 3.85 -11.26
C SER A 236 -9.61 2.70 -10.29
N TRP A 237 -9.77 2.96 -8.98
CA TRP A 237 -9.78 1.91 -7.96
C TRP A 237 -11.05 1.08 -7.98
N TYR A 238 -12.18 1.71 -8.35
CA TYR A 238 -13.49 1.07 -8.39
C TYR A 238 -14.20 1.39 -9.71
N ASP A 239 -14.11 0.48 -10.67
CA ASP A 239 -14.81 0.54 -11.96
C ASP A 239 -15.18 -0.89 -12.40
N PRO A 240 -16.30 -1.44 -11.91
CA PRO A 240 -16.72 -2.82 -12.20
C PRO A 240 -16.76 -3.17 -13.70
N GLU A 241 -17.15 -2.22 -14.54
CA GLU A 241 -17.24 -2.43 -15.99
C GLU A 241 -15.85 -2.37 -16.64
N GLY A 242 -15.04 -1.35 -16.32
CA GLY A 242 -13.68 -1.20 -16.82
C GLY A 242 -12.76 -2.34 -16.38
N GLU A 243 -12.90 -2.80 -15.13
CA GLU A 243 -12.14 -3.95 -14.60
C GLU A 243 -12.49 -5.25 -15.33
N THR A 244 -13.80 -5.49 -15.61
CA THR A 244 -14.25 -6.63 -16.42
C THR A 244 -13.68 -6.57 -17.83
N GLN A 245 -13.74 -5.39 -18.48
CA GLN A 245 -13.22 -5.20 -19.84
C GLN A 245 -11.71 -5.38 -19.90
N ALA A 246 -10.97 -4.88 -18.91
CA ALA A 246 -9.53 -5.03 -18.81
C ALA A 246 -9.14 -6.51 -18.62
N ALA A 247 -9.82 -7.24 -17.75
CA ALA A 247 -9.61 -8.69 -17.57
C ALA A 247 -9.90 -9.45 -18.86
N GLN A 248 -11.02 -9.17 -19.53
CA GLN A 248 -11.36 -9.83 -20.80
C GLN A 248 -10.31 -9.56 -21.89
N ALA A 249 -9.81 -8.32 -21.99
CA ALA A 249 -8.77 -7.98 -22.96
C ALA A 249 -7.45 -8.74 -22.72
N LEU A 250 -7.10 -9.00 -21.45
CA LEU A 250 -5.94 -9.83 -21.07
C LEU A 250 -6.16 -11.31 -21.42
N ILE A 251 -7.36 -11.83 -21.17
CA ILE A 251 -7.75 -13.21 -21.53
C ILE A 251 -7.70 -13.38 -23.05
N ASP A 252 -8.23 -12.43 -23.81
CA ASP A 252 -8.20 -12.44 -25.28
C ASP A 252 -6.76 -12.35 -25.84
N ALA A 253 -5.83 -11.73 -25.09
CA ALA A 253 -4.40 -11.72 -25.40
C ALA A 253 -3.67 -13.04 -25.09
N GLY A 254 -4.38 -14.02 -24.50
CA GLY A 254 -3.90 -15.36 -24.18
C GLY A 254 -3.35 -15.51 -22.76
N CYS A 255 -3.66 -14.57 -21.85
CA CYS A 255 -3.35 -14.75 -20.42
C CYS A 255 -4.27 -15.82 -19.83
N ASP A 256 -3.70 -16.77 -19.08
CA ASP A 256 -4.43 -17.87 -18.44
C ASP A 256 -4.48 -17.77 -16.90
N VAL A 257 -3.88 -16.73 -16.33
CA VAL A 257 -4.04 -16.32 -14.93
C VAL A 257 -4.22 -14.81 -14.89
N ILE A 258 -5.26 -14.31 -14.22
CA ILE A 258 -5.60 -12.89 -14.09
C ILE A 258 -5.46 -12.43 -12.65
N ALA A 259 -4.45 -11.62 -12.38
CA ALA A 259 -4.29 -10.91 -11.10
C ALA A 259 -4.92 -9.52 -11.18
N GLN A 260 -5.15 -8.92 -10.02
CA GLN A 260 -5.74 -7.59 -9.94
C GLN A 260 -5.13 -6.73 -8.84
N HIS A 261 -5.19 -5.41 -9.03
CA HIS A 261 -4.92 -4.36 -8.06
C HIS A 261 -5.98 -3.27 -8.25
N CYS A 262 -7.22 -3.65 -8.01
CA CYS A 262 -8.45 -2.85 -8.05
C CYS A 262 -9.48 -3.49 -7.12
N ASP A 263 -10.54 -2.77 -6.78
CA ASP A 263 -11.30 -3.02 -5.56
C ASP A 263 -12.54 -3.91 -5.73
N THR A 264 -12.88 -4.31 -6.96
CA THR A 264 -14.04 -5.19 -7.16
C THR A 264 -13.62 -6.63 -7.47
N PRO A 265 -14.48 -7.63 -7.26
CA PRO A 265 -14.20 -9.02 -7.63
C PRO A 265 -14.32 -9.28 -9.15
N ASN A 266 -14.65 -8.28 -9.96
CA ASN A 266 -14.98 -8.47 -11.37
C ASN A 266 -13.88 -9.10 -12.23
N PRO A 267 -12.58 -8.80 -12.04
CA PRO A 267 -11.53 -9.51 -12.77
C PRO A 267 -11.52 -11.02 -12.48
N GLN A 268 -11.81 -11.43 -11.25
CA GLN A 268 -11.88 -12.83 -10.85
C GLN A 268 -13.13 -13.51 -11.42
N LEU A 269 -14.28 -12.81 -11.43
CA LEU A 269 -15.51 -13.29 -12.06
C LEU A 269 -15.34 -13.47 -13.57
N ALA A 270 -14.65 -12.54 -14.23
CA ALA A 270 -14.32 -12.65 -15.66
C ALA A 270 -13.39 -13.85 -15.95
N ALA A 271 -12.38 -14.07 -15.10
CA ALA A 271 -11.49 -15.22 -15.18
C ALA A 271 -12.25 -16.54 -15.05
N GLU A 272 -13.15 -16.65 -14.04
CA GLU A 272 -13.98 -17.84 -13.84
C GLU A 272 -14.91 -18.08 -15.01
N GLN A 273 -15.57 -17.06 -15.54
CA GLN A 273 -16.46 -17.16 -16.68
C GLN A 273 -15.73 -17.64 -17.93
N ALA A 274 -14.50 -17.21 -18.12
CA ALA A 274 -13.66 -17.62 -19.26
C ALA A 274 -12.98 -18.99 -19.06
N GLY A 275 -13.06 -19.57 -17.85
CA GLY A 275 -12.41 -20.84 -17.52
C GLY A 275 -10.89 -20.74 -17.38
N VAL A 276 -10.36 -19.57 -17.07
CA VAL A 276 -8.98 -19.31 -16.70
C VAL A 276 -8.84 -19.10 -15.21
N PHE A 277 -7.61 -18.98 -14.70
CA PHE A 277 -7.35 -18.83 -13.28
C PHE A 277 -7.21 -17.36 -12.89
N GLY A 278 -7.18 -17.10 -11.58
CA GLY A 278 -7.06 -15.75 -11.06
C GLY A 278 -6.36 -15.65 -9.71
N VAL A 279 -5.98 -14.42 -9.36
CA VAL A 279 -5.44 -14.01 -8.07
C VAL A 279 -6.21 -12.79 -7.61
N GLY A 280 -6.95 -12.94 -6.49
CA GLY A 280 -7.76 -11.88 -5.91
C GLY A 280 -6.97 -10.82 -5.13
N TYR A 281 -7.68 -9.81 -4.63
CA TYR A 281 -7.11 -8.72 -3.85
C TYR A 281 -8.03 -8.22 -2.75
N ASN A 282 -7.47 -7.57 -1.74
CA ASN A 282 -8.06 -7.02 -0.52
C ASN A 282 -8.57 -8.09 0.47
N SER A 283 -9.31 -9.07 -0.03
CA SER A 283 -9.93 -10.14 0.76
C SER A 283 -9.88 -11.48 0.02
N ASP A 284 -10.25 -12.58 0.70
CA ASP A 284 -10.36 -13.89 0.07
C ASP A 284 -11.51 -13.92 -0.95
N MET A 285 -11.16 -13.89 -2.23
CA MET A 285 -12.10 -13.94 -3.37
C MET A 285 -12.41 -15.37 -3.83
N SER A 286 -11.99 -16.39 -3.10
CA SER A 286 -12.43 -17.78 -3.36
C SER A 286 -13.94 -17.96 -3.25
N LYS A 287 -14.63 -17.06 -2.50
CA LYS A 287 -16.08 -17.03 -2.39
C LYS A 287 -16.74 -16.45 -3.64
N ASP A 288 -16.08 -15.48 -4.29
CA ASP A 288 -16.60 -14.81 -5.50
C ASP A 288 -16.33 -15.63 -6.75
N ALA A 289 -15.15 -16.22 -6.86
CA ALA A 289 -14.71 -17.00 -8.01
C ALA A 289 -14.06 -18.35 -7.60
N PRO A 290 -14.86 -19.29 -7.04
CA PRO A 290 -14.35 -20.53 -6.42
C PRO A 290 -13.65 -21.49 -7.38
N LYS A 291 -13.75 -21.30 -8.69
CA LYS A 291 -13.10 -22.15 -9.70
C LYS A 291 -11.93 -21.45 -10.37
N ALA A 292 -11.75 -20.15 -10.14
CA ALA A 292 -10.69 -19.36 -10.75
C ALA A 292 -9.66 -18.91 -9.73
N ALA A 293 -10.06 -18.38 -8.58
CA ALA A 293 -9.16 -17.81 -7.58
C ALA A 293 -8.22 -18.90 -7.01
N ILE A 294 -6.94 -18.86 -7.41
CA ILE A 294 -5.89 -19.74 -6.88
C ILE A 294 -5.60 -19.36 -5.44
N THR A 295 -5.54 -18.08 -5.17
CA THR A 295 -5.36 -17.40 -3.90
C THR A 295 -5.82 -15.95 -4.04
N SER A 296 -5.72 -15.17 -2.97
CA SER A 296 -5.94 -13.72 -2.97
C SER A 296 -4.86 -13.04 -2.12
N VAL A 297 -4.39 -11.89 -2.56
CA VAL A 297 -3.54 -11.01 -1.75
C VAL A 297 -4.43 -10.27 -0.76
N MET A 298 -4.14 -10.38 0.51
CA MET A 298 -5.03 -9.93 1.59
C MET A 298 -4.36 -8.95 2.53
N TRP A 299 -5.20 -8.07 3.08
CA TRP A 299 -4.89 -7.26 4.25
C TRP A 299 -5.53 -7.87 5.50
N ASP A 300 -4.79 -7.92 6.58
CA ASP A 300 -5.32 -8.09 7.93
C ASP A 300 -5.13 -6.80 8.74
N TRP A 301 -6.03 -5.86 8.51
CA TRP A 301 -6.01 -4.57 9.20
C TRP A 301 -6.19 -4.67 10.71
N SER A 302 -6.66 -5.83 11.21
CA SER A 302 -6.79 -6.04 12.66
C SER A 302 -5.46 -5.96 13.38
N ALA A 303 -4.34 -6.31 12.74
CA ALA A 303 -3.00 -6.19 13.27
C ALA A 303 -2.69 -4.73 13.67
N TYR A 304 -2.86 -3.79 12.72
CA TYR A 304 -2.64 -2.38 13.00
C TYR A 304 -3.69 -1.78 13.93
N TYR A 305 -4.98 -2.02 13.67
CA TYR A 305 -6.05 -1.41 14.47
C TYR A 305 -6.00 -1.83 15.93
N THR A 306 -5.69 -3.09 16.21
CA THR A 306 -5.52 -3.59 17.58
C THR A 306 -4.37 -2.87 18.27
N GLN A 307 -3.20 -2.81 17.64
CA GLN A 307 -2.02 -2.14 18.18
C GLN A 307 -2.29 -0.65 18.43
N ALA A 308 -2.91 0.04 17.47
CA ALA A 308 -3.20 1.47 17.57
C ALA A 308 -4.16 1.77 18.74
N VAL A 309 -5.30 1.07 18.80
CA VAL A 309 -6.29 1.28 19.88
C VAL A 309 -5.75 0.84 21.24
N GLU A 310 -5.02 -0.28 21.31
CA GLU A 310 -4.37 -0.73 22.53
C GLU A 310 -3.35 0.30 23.06
N SER A 311 -2.58 0.93 22.16
CA SER A 311 -1.62 1.98 22.54
C SER A 311 -2.32 3.21 23.13
N VAL A 312 -3.51 3.57 22.63
CA VAL A 312 -4.33 4.65 23.21
C VAL A 312 -4.84 4.26 24.59
N ILE A 313 -5.34 3.02 24.73
CA ILE A 313 -5.81 2.52 26.04
C ILE A 313 -4.68 2.53 27.06
N ASN A 314 -3.49 2.08 26.68
CA ASN A 314 -2.33 1.97 27.56
C ASN A 314 -1.57 3.30 27.74
N GLY A 315 -1.91 4.38 27.02
CA GLY A 315 -1.21 5.67 27.06
C GLY A 315 0.21 5.59 26.48
N THR A 316 0.42 4.70 25.49
CA THR A 316 1.69 4.50 24.79
C THR A 316 1.65 4.96 23.33
N TRP A 317 0.54 5.56 22.90
CA TRP A 317 0.43 6.14 21.54
C TRP A 317 1.52 7.20 21.34
N ASP A 318 2.39 7.01 20.35
CA ASP A 318 3.56 7.87 20.09
C ASP A 318 3.45 8.74 18.84
N GLY A 319 2.33 8.64 18.10
CA GLY A 319 2.08 9.42 16.88
C GLY A 319 2.95 9.03 15.68
N SER A 320 3.68 7.93 15.76
CA SER A 320 4.53 7.46 14.65
C SER A 320 3.70 6.90 13.49
N ASN A 321 4.25 7.01 12.28
CA ASN A 321 3.70 6.36 11.10
C ASN A 321 3.93 4.85 11.17
N TYR A 322 3.03 4.08 10.55
CA TYR A 322 3.10 2.63 10.50
C TYR A 322 3.18 2.13 9.05
N PHE A 323 4.13 1.25 8.79
CA PHE A 323 4.27 0.58 7.50
C PHE A 323 4.62 -0.89 7.74
N GLY A 324 3.60 -1.70 8.06
CA GLY A 324 3.75 -3.10 8.44
C GLY A 324 3.87 -4.04 7.26
N GLY A 325 4.33 -5.25 7.52
CA GLY A 325 4.51 -6.31 6.53
C GLY A 325 3.95 -7.66 6.99
N MET A 326 4.47 -8.72 6.40
CA MET A 326 4.11 -10.09 6.75
C MET A 326 4.53 -10.43 8.18
N SER A 327 5.71 -9.98 8.62
CA SER A 327 6.20 -10.17 10.00
C SER A 327 5.29 -9.53 11.05
N ASP A 328 4.56 -8.49 10.68
CA ASP A 328 3.60 -7.81 11.55
C ASP A 328 2.19 -8.45 11.50
N GLY A 329 2.00 -9.45 10.63
CA GLY A 329 0.69 -10.05 10.37
C GLY A 329 -0.27 -9.18 9.56
N LEU A 330 0.19 -8.04 9.02
CA LEU A 330 -0.68 -7.10 8.30
C LEU A 330 -1.05 -7.57 6.90
N VAL A 331 -0.13 -8.26 6.22
CA VAL A 331 -0.32 -8.71 4.84
C VAL A 331 -0.07 -10.21 4.72
N ASN A 332 -0.87 -10.89 3.93
CA ASN A 332 -0.76 -12.32 3.69
C ASN A 332 -1.45 -12.70 2.37
N ILE A 333 -1.48 -14.00 2.05
CA ILE A 333 -2.30 -14.54 0.98
C ILE A 333 -3.36 -15.47 1.55
N ALA A 334 -4.52 -15.56 0.86
CA ALA A 334 -5.54 -16.55 1.17
C ALA A 334 -4.99 -17.98 0.99
N PRO A 335 -5.55 -18.99 1.68
CA PRO A 335 -5.19 -20.37 1.44
C PRO A 335 -5.25 -20.73 -0.05
N LEU A 336 -4.31 -21.54 -0.52
CA LEU A 336 -4.29 -22.01 -1.90
C LEU A 336 -5.53 -22.87 -2.19
N ALA A 337 -6.11 -22.66 -3.37
CA ALA A 337 -7.16 -23.54 -3.87
C ALA A 337 -6.61 -24.95 -4.15
N ASP A 338 -7.47 -25.98 -4.04
CA ASP A 338 -7.11 -27.38 -4.31
C ASP A 338 -6.56 -27.62 -5.72
N PHE A 339 -6.82 -26.72 -6.66
CA PHE A 339 -6.33 -26.76 -8.04
C PHE A 339 -5.04 -25.98 -8.26
N ALA A 340 -4.40 -25.42 -7.21
CA ALA A 340 -3.06 -24.86 -7.32
C ALA A 340 -2.07 -25.89 -7.87
N ALA A 341 -0.97 -25.44 -8.49
CA ALA A 341 0.03 -26.36 -9.01
C ALA A 341 0.75 -27.09 -7.85
N GLU A 342 1.18 -28.33 -8.13
CA GLU A 342 1.96 -29.11 -7.16
C GLU A 342 3.26 -28.37 -6.82
N GLY A 343 3.66 -28.36 -5.52
CA GLY A 343 4.84 -27.67 -5.03
C GLY A 343 4.67 -26.16 -4.79
N THR A 344 3.48 -25.60 -5.06
CA THR A 344 3.24 -24.16 -4.86
C THR A 344 3.33 -23.77 -3.39
N GLN A 345 2.78 -24.58 -2.49
CA GLN A 345 2.80 -24.28 -1.07
C GLN A 345 4.24 -24.25 -0.53
N GLU A 346 5.06 -25.22 -0.93
CA GLU A 346 6.46 -25.30 -0.49
C GLU A 346 7.28 -24.08 -0.97
N ALA A 347 7.05 -23.63 -2.22
CA ALA A 347 7.72 -22.45 -2.75
C ALA A 347 7.28 -21.16 -2.04
N ILE A 348 6.01 -21.06 -1.68
CA ILE A 348 5.48 -19.95 -0.91
C ILE A 348 6.03 -19.96 0.52
N ASP A 349 6.05 -21.11 1.20
CA ASP A 349 6.55 -21.23 2.57
C ASP A 349 8.04 -20.84 2.64
N GLU A 350 8.84 -21.22 1.64
CA GLU A 350 10.26 -20.82 1.55
C GLU A 350 10.41 -19.30 1.39
N ALA A 351 9.62 -18.68 0.53
CA ALA A 351 9.67 -17.23 0.33
C ALA A 351 9.16 -16.46 1.56
N THR A 352 8.07 -16.93 2.17
CA THR A 352 7.51 -16.38 3.41
C THR A 352 8.54 -16.37 4.52
N ALA A 353 9.22 -17.50 4.75
CA ALA A 353 10.23 -17.61 5.80
C ALA A 353 11.38 -16.60 5.62
N LYS A 354 11.80 -16.32 4.37
CA LYS A 354 12.86 -15.34 4.07
C LYS A 354 12.39 -13.90 4.34
N ILE A 355 11.14 -13.60 3.98
CA ILE A 355 10.55 -12.26 4.20
C ILE A 355 10.36 -12.02 5.70
N GLU A 356 9.77 -12.97 6.43
CA GLU A 356 9.47 -12.84 7.86
C GLU A 356 10.72 -12.80 8.73
N SER A 357 11.82 -13.46 8.32
CA SER A 357 13.10 -13.37 9.05
C SER A 357 13.76 -12.00 8.90
N GLY A 358 13.39 -11.19 7.89
CA GLY A 358 14.04 -9.94 7.55
C GLY A 358 15.41 -10.10 6.87
N ASP A 359 15.83 -11.35 6.56
CA ASP A 359 17.09 -11.60 5.86
C ASP A 359 17.03 -11.17 4.38
N TRP A 360 15.83 -11.04 3.84
CA TRP A 360 15.56 -10.68 2.47
C TRP A 360 14.17 -10.05 2.31
N ASP A 361 14.05 -9.06 1.43
CA ASP A 361 12.77 -8.52 0.99
C ASP A 361 12.71 -8.47 -0.54
N VAL A 362 11.52 -8.29 -1.09
CA VAL A 362 11.23 -8.43 -2.51
C VAL A 362 12.07 -7.51 -3.40
N PHE A 363 12.34 -6.29 -2.95
CA PHE A 363 13.06 -5.28 -3.72
C PHE A 363 14.54 -5.12 -3.32
N ASP A 364 15.13 -6.19 -2.77
CA ASP A 364 16.53 -6.19 -2.39
C ASP A 364 17.46 -6.35 -3.58
N GLY A 365 18.63 -5.73 -3.46
CA GLY A 365 19.72 -5.86 -4.41
C GLY A 365 19.49 -5.12 -5.73
N VAL A 366 20.12 -5.62 -6.80
CA VAL A 366 20.01 -5.02 -8.15
C VAL A 366 18.91 -5.66 -8.94
N ILE A 367 17.98 -4.88 -9.42
CA ILE A 367 16.79 -5.30 -10.15
C ILE A 367 16.87 -4.78 -11.59
N GLU A 368 16.72 -5.67 -12.57
CA GLU A 368 16.68 -5.33 -13.98
C GLU A 368 15.27 -4.89 -14.40
N THR A 369 15.16 -3.75 -15.06
CA THR A 369 13.89 -3.17 -15.49
C THR A 369 13.54 -3.53 -16.93
N ASN A 370 12.29 -3.33 -17.33
CA ASN A 370 11.80 -3.70 -18.66
C ASN A 370 12.34 -2.82 -19.80
N ASP A 371 12.97 -1.70 -19.49
CA ASP A 371 13.70 -0.86 -20.46
C ASP A 371 15.18 -1.22 -20.57
N GLY A 372 15.64 -2.23 -19.83
CA GLY A 372 17.02 -2.72 -19.82
C GLY A 372 17.96 -1.93 -18.90
N SER A 373 17.44 -1.03 -18.08
CA SER A 373 18.20 -0.39 -16.99
C SER A 373 18.20 -1.25 -15.72
N THR A 374 18.85 -0.77 -14.67
CA THR A 374 18.85 -1.41 -13.35
C THR A 374 18.56 -0.39 -12.26
N VAL A 375 17.89 -0.85 -11.20
CA VAL A 375 17.61 -0.09 -9.98
C VAL A 375 18.09 -0.87 -8.75
N GLY A 376 18.15 -0.21 -7.61
CA GLY A 376 18.63 -0.82 -6.36
C GLY A 376 20.15 -0.94 -6.28
N THR A 377 20.66 -1.46 -5.18
CA THR A 377 22.10 -1.62 -4.88
C THR A 377 22.36 -3.04 -4.38
N GLU A 378 23.46 -3.64 -4.82
CA GLU A 378 23.82 -5.01 -4.43
C GLU A 378 24.02 -5.11 -2.90
N GLY A 379 23.30 -6.04 -2.27
CA GLY A 379 23.37 -6.31 -0.84
C GLY A 379 22.65 -5.29 0.06
N GLU A 380 21.88 -4.38 -0.51
CA GLU A 380 21.08 -3.41 0.24
C GLU A 380 19.58 -3.65 0.07
N HIS A 381 18.82 -3.33 1.12
CA HIS A 381 17.35 -3.25 1.05
C HIS A 381 16.93 -1.94 0.40
N MET A 382 15.91 -1.97 -0.44
CA MET A 382 15.33 -0.74 -0.98
C MET A 382 14.59 0.01 0.14
N ALA A 383 14.87 1.31 0.28
CA ALA A 383 14.24 2.10 1.33
C ALA A 383 12.73 2.24 1.13
N ASP A 384 11.96 2.25 2.23
CA ASP A 384 10.50 2.41 2.19
C ASP A 384 10.06 3.66 1.41
N ALA A 385 10.82 4.76 1.53
CA ALA A 385 10.54 5.99 0.78
C ALA A 385 10.67 5.83 -0.75
N ASP A 386 11.56 4.95 -1.21
CA ASP A 386 11.70 4.64 -2.63
C ASP A 386 10.60 3.70 -3.11
N ILE A 387 10.20 2.73 -2.27
CA ILE A 387 9.10 1.81 -2.57
C ILE A 387 7.77 2.57 -2.64
N THR A 388 7.50 3.46 -1.68
CA THR A 388 6.20 4.14 -1.55
C THR A 388 6.07 5.40 -2.40
N GLY A 389 7.19 6.08 -2.73
CA GLY A 389 7.16 7.39 -3.39
C GLY A 389 7.86 7.48 -4.74
N ASN A 390 8.81 6.58 -5.03
CA ASN A 390 9.68 6.71 -6.20
C ASN A 390 9.65 5.50 -7.16
N MET A 391 8.82 4.50 -6.90
CA MET A 391 8.75 3.32 -7.75
C MET A 391 7.99 3.64 -9.06
N ASN A 392 8.72 4.07 -10.08
CA ASN A 392 8.22 4.48 -11.39
C ASN A 392 8.85 3.67 -12.54
N TRP A 393 9.19 2.43 -12.29
CA TRP A 393 9.80 1.48 -13.22
C TRP A 393 9.08 0.13 -13.18
N TYR A 394 9.19 -0.66 -14.22
CA TYR A 394 8.67 -2.01 -14.26
C TYR A 394 9.76 -3.05 -14.31
N PHE A 395 9.55 -4.19 -13.65
CA PHE A 395 10.44 -5.35 -13.71
C PHE A 395 10.51 -5.90 -15.13
N LYS A 396 11.65 -6.49 -15.50
CA LYS A 396 12.03 -6.86 -16.88
C LYS A 396 11.03 -7.71 -17.67
N ASN A 397 10.17 -8.51 -17.01
CA ASN A 397 9.17 -9.34 -17.66
C ASN A 397 7.76 -8.68 -17.71
N VAL A 398 7.64 -7.44 -17.32
CA VAL A 398 6.36 -6.68 -17.38
C VAL A 398 6.17 -6.06 -18.75
N VAL A 399 4.99 -6.28 -19.32
CA VAL A 399 4.57 -5.78 -20.64
C VAL A 399 3.35 -4.89 -20.48
N VAL A 400 3.51 -3.58 -20.68
CA VAL A 400 2.40 -2.61 -20.68
C VAL A 400 1.86 -2.46 -22.09
N LYS A 401 0.54 -2.66 -22.28
CA LYS A 401 -0.11 -2.60 -23.61
C LYS A 401 -1.36 -1.72 -23.61
#